data_964e4935fd26c3821f178656aba12c6a
#
_entry.id   964e4935fd26c3821f178656aba12c6a
#
_cell.length_a   1.000
_cell.length_b   1.000
_cell.length_c   1.000
_cell.angle_alpha   90.00
_cell.angle_beta   90.00
_cell.angle_gamma   90.00
#
_symmetry.space_group_name_H-M   'P 1'
#
loop_
_entity.id
_entity.type
_entity.pdbx_description
1 polymer ?
#
loop_
_entity_poly.entity_id
_entity_poly.type
_entity_poly.pdbx_seq_one_letter_code
_entity_poly.pdbx_strand_id
1 'polypeptide(L)'
;MRTFLSLKTCLLSALLLCANSISASKIISVSDFGLKPDSRINAVPFIQKAIDACKQYPGSTLVFPKGRYDFWAQHAIEKDYHETNTYDVNPKILAVLLEQINDLTIDGNGSEFIMHGRMQPFTLDHCRNITLKNFSVDWEIPLTAQGIVTQSTSGYLEIEIDSHQYPYIIENKRLTFVGEGWKSSLWAIMQFDPDTHLVLPNTGDNLGWRSYDATEVKPGLIRLSDPKKEADKFFPAPGTVLVLRHSTRDHAGIFIYHSMDTKLENVKLFHTCGLGILSQYSKNISFNDVHIIPNTCLLYTSDAADEARS
;
A
#
# COMPACT_ATOMS: atom_id res chain seq x y z
N MET A 1 38.81 11.77 -70.42
CA MET A 1 39.20 10.77 -69.39
C MET A 1 39.14 11.43 -68.03
N ARG A 2 38.02 11.37 -67.35
CA ARG A 2 37.84 11.81 -66.00
C ARG A 2 36.96 10.77 -65.23
N THR A 3 37.50 10.26 -64.22
CA THR A 3 37.22 9.18 -63.34
C THR A 3 35.82 9.20 -62.71
N PHE A 4 35.02 8.16 -63.04
CA PHE A 4 33.91 7.72 -62.21
C PHE A 4 34.46 6.78 -61.13
N LEU A 5 34.72 7.30 -59.95
CA LEU A 5 35.01 6.49 -58.79
C LEU A 5 34.23 7.06 -57.60
N SER A 6 33.56 6.18 -56.87
CA SER A 6 33.15 6.38 -55.50
C SER A 6 31.79 6.98 -55.21
N LEU A 7 30.70 6.36 -55.71
CA LEU A 7 29.38 6.52 -55.09
C LEU A 7 28.88 5.24 -54.42
N LYS A 8 29.57 4.12 -54.57
CA LYS A 8 29.18 2.84 -53.97
C LYS A 8 29.79 2.60 -52.58
N THR A 9 30.80 3.33 -52.20
CA THR A 9 31.51 3.14 -50.89
C THR A 9 30.85 3.93 -49.76
N CYS A 10 30.09 4.99 -50.01
CA CYS A 10 29.37 5.75 -48.99
C CYS A 10 28.04 5.11 -48.53
N LEU A 11 27.41 4.27 -49.36
CA LEU A 11 26.16 3.58 -48.95
C LEU A 11 26.39 2.39 -48.06
N LEU A 12 27.59 1.78 -48.07
CA LEU A 12 27.88 0.63 -47.20
C LEU A 12 28.26 1.05 -45.76
N SER A 13 28.77 2.27 -45.56
CA SER A 13 29.13 2.81 -44.24
C SER A 13 27.93 3.34 -43.45
N ALA A 14 26.83 3.67 -44.11
CA ALA A 14 25.61 4.17 -43.47
C ALA A 14 24.69 3.04 -42.95
N LEU A 15 24.87 1.81 -43.45
CA LEU A 15 24.06 0.66 -42.98
C LEU A 15 24.60 -0.04 -41.72
N LEU A 16 25.81 0.30 -41.28
CA LEU A 16 26.42 -0.35 -40.07
C LEU A 16 26.18 0.39 -38.77
N LEU A 17 25.48 1.54 -38.77
CA LEU A 17 25.25 2.34 -37.57
C LEU A 17 23.85 2.19 -36.94
N CYS A 18 22.99 1.33 -37.49
CA CYS A 18 21.71 0.97 -36.90
C CYS A 18 21.70 -0.50 -36.40
N ALA A 19 22.80 -0.97 -35.83
CA ALA A 19 22.73 -2.10 -34.90
C ALA A 19 22.04 -1.58 -33.64
N ASN A 20 20.71 -1.48 -33.65
CA ASN A 20 19.93 -1.49 -32.43
C ASN A 20 20.36 -2.74 -31.70
N SER A 21 21.19 -2.57 -30.67
CA SER A 21 21.48 -3.63 -29.73
C SER A 21 20.13 -4.00 -29.12
N ILE A 22 19.48 -5.03 -29.65
CA ILE A 22 18.40 -5.72 -28.96
C ILE A 22 19.11 -6.31 -27.74
N SER A 23 19.20 -5.50 -26.68
CA SER A 23 19.63 -6.01 -25.37
C SER A 23 18.59 -7.08 -25.00
N ALA A 24 19.04 -8.32 -24.95
CA ALA A 24 18.17 -9.40 -24.50
C ALA A 24 17.64 -9.01 -23.13
N SER A 25 16.31 -9.05 -22.97
CA SER A 25 15.65 -8.81 -21.69
C SER A 25 16.29 -9.69 -20.63
N LYS A 26 16.91 -9.08 -19.60
CA LYS A 26 17.59 -9.79 -18.54
C LYS A 26 16.62 -10.02 -17.38
N ILE A 27 16.58 -11.25 -16.88
CA ILE A 27 15.90 -11.57 -15.62
C ILE A 27 16.95 -11.41 -14.51
N ILE A 28 16.60 -10.60 -13.51
CA ILE A 28 17.41 -10.30 -12.33
C ILE A 28 16.57 -10.71 -11.12
N SER A 29 17.12 -11.57 -10.27
CA SER A 29 16.42 -12.00 -9.05
C SER A 29 16.90 -11.19 -7.85
N VAL A 30 15.99 -10.80 -6.96
CA VAL A 30 16.38 -10.20 -5.68
C VAL A 30 17.24 -11.14 -4.84
N SER A 31 17.15 -12.45 -5.07
CA SER A 31 18.00 -13.46 -4.42
C SER A 31 19.46 -13.36 -4.81
N ASP A 32 19.77 -12.83 -5.99
CA ASP A 32 21.15 -12.61 -6.45
C ASP A 32 21.88 -11.55 -5.60
N PHE A 33 21.09 -10.73 -4.88
CA PHE A 33 21.56 -9.70 -3.95
C PHE A 33 21.49 -10.13 -2.48
N GLY A 34 21.11 -11.38 -2.20
CA GLY A 34 21.06 -11.97 -0.87
C GLY A 34 19.69 -11.88 -0.18
N LEU A 35 18.66 -11.34 -0.83
CA LEU A 35 17.31 -11.28 -0.29
C LEU A 35 16.57 -12.59 -0.59
N LYS A 36 16.19 -13.32 0.45
CA LYS A 36 15.41 -14.55 0.34
C LYS A 36 13.96 -14.33 0.78
N PRO A 37 12.99 -15.02 0.18
CA PRO A 37 11.61 -15.00 0.67
C PRO A 37 11.56 -15.51 2.13
N ASP A 38 10.59 -15.06 2.88
CA ASP A 38 10.28 -15.47 4.26
C ASP A 38 11.42 -15.28 5.28
N SER A 39 12.47 -14.54 4.90
CA SER A 39 13.67 -14.33 5.73
C SER A 39 13.45 -13.38 6.89
N ARG A 40 12.38 -12.60 6.87
CA ARG A 40 12.06 -11.58 7.89
C ARG A 40 13.18 -10.55 8.12
N ILE A 41 14.02 -10.32 7.12
CA ILE A 41 15.03 -9.25 7.13
C ILE A 41 14.51 -8.05 6.36
N ASN A 42 15.06 -6.87 6.63
CA ASN A 42 14.68 -5.66 5.91
C ASN A 42 15.06 -5.76 4.43
N ALA A 43 14.04 -5.78 3.56
CA ALA A 43 14.21 -5.92 2.11
C ALA A 43 14.81 -4.67 1.43
N VAL A 44 14.60 -3.48 2.01
CA VAL A 44 14.95 -2.18 1.41
C VAL A 44 16.37 -2.14 0.83
N PRO A 45 17.45 -2.44 1.58
CA PRO A 45 18.81 -2.29 1.06
C PRO A 45 19.16 -3.27 -0.05
N PHE A 46 18.50 -4.41 -0.12
CA PHE A 46 18.71 -5.43 -1.15
C PHE A 46 17.99 -5.05 -2.44
N ILE A 47 16.75 -4.58 -2.32
CA ILE A 47 15.95 -4.18 -3.47
C ILE A 47 16.56 -2.96 -4.14
N GLN A 48 17.07 -1.99 -3.39
CA GLN A 48 17.74 -0.82 -3.97
C GLN A 48 18.94 -1.25 -4.83
N LYS A 49 19.76 -2.19 -4.36
CA LYS A 49 20.87 -2.75 -5.14
C LYS A 49 20.39 -3.47 -6.40
N ALA A 50 19.30 -4.23 -6.30
CA ALA A 50 18.71 -4.93 -7.43
C ALA A 50 18.17 -3.96 -8.49
N ILE A 51 17.50 -2.88 -8.07
CA ILE A 51 17.02 -1.79 -8.94
C ILE A 51 18.20 -1.11 -9.65
N ASP A 52 19.29 -0.80 -8.93
CA ASP A 52 20.47 -0.19 -9.50
C ASP A 52 21.15 -1.10 -10.54
N ALA A 53 21.12 -2.42 -10.32
CA ALA A 53 21.56 -3.38 -11.34
C ALA A 53 20.64 -3.39 -12.57
N CYS A 54 19.31 -3.27 -12.38
CA CYS A 54 18.36 -3.20 -13.49
C CYS A 54 18.57 -1.97 -14.38
N LYS A 55 19.01 -0.84 -13.83
CA LYS A 55 19.36 0.37 -14.59
C LYS A 55 20.40 0.13 -15.69
N GLN A 56 21.26 -0.87 -15.51
CA GLN A 56 22.30 -1.23 -16.49
C GLN A 56 21.73 -2.08 -17.66
N TYR A 57 20.49 -2.56 -17.52
CA TYR A 57 19.87 -3.45 -18.50
C TYR A 57 18.42 -3.02 -18.76
N PRO A 58 18.19 -1.96 -19.56
CA PRO A 58 16.84 -1.55 -19.95
C PRO A 58 16.05 -2.72 -20.55
N GLY A 59 14.78 -2.86 -20.19
CA GLY A 59 13.93 -3.99 -20.56
C GLY A 59 14.09 -5.21 -19.64
N SER A 60 14.85 -5.10 -18.53
CA SER A 60 14.99 -6.20 -17.57
C SER A 60 13.70 -6.44 -16.78
N THR A 61 13.61 -7.65 -16.23
CA THR A 61 12.59 -8.02 -15.24
C THR A 61 13.28 -8.30 -13.91
N LEU A 62 12.91 -7.54 -12.87
CA LEU A 62 13.28 -7.81 -11.49
C LEU A 62 12.24 -8.77 -10.90
N VAL A 63 12.68 -9.98 -10.55
CA VAL A 63 11.80 -11.05 -10.05
C VAL A 63 12.03 -11.25 -8.56
N PHE A 64 10.92 -11.39 -7.84
CA PHE A 64 10.90 -11.84 -6.45
C PHE A 64 10.49 -13.32 -6.44
N PRO A 65 11.33 -14.25 -5.96
CA PRO A 65 10.86 -15.59 -5.63
C PRO A 65 9.66 -15.52 -4.68
N LYS A 66 8.63 -16.36 -4.95
CA LYS A 66 7.39 -16.31 -4.19
C LYS A 66 7.63 -16.46 -2.68
N GLY A 67 7.03 -15.57 -1.88
CA GLY A 67 7.06 -15.56 -0.42
C GLY A 67 6.84 -14.16 0.14
N ARG A 68 7.06 -14.00 1.42
CA ARG A 68 6.90 -12.74 2.13
C ARG A 68 8.22 -11.95 2.17
N TYR A 69 8.11 -10.65 1.98
CA TYR A 69 9.20 -9.68 2.07
C TYR A 69 8.81 -8.52 2.98
N ASP A 70 9.64 -8.23 3.96
CA ASP A 70 9.38 -7.25 5.00
C ASP A 70 10.20 -5.97 4.76
N PHE A 71 9.58 -4.81 4.94
CA PHE A 71 10.17 -3.49 4.68
C PHE A 71 10.10 -2.62 5.92
N TRP A 72 11.25 -2.20 6.44
CA TRP A 72 11.34 -1.25 7.56
C TRP A 72 11.92 0.08 7.11
N ALA A 73 11.58 1.14 7.83
CA ALA A 73 12.06 2.51 7.58
C ALA A 73 13.60 2.62 7.62
N GLN A 74 14.27 1.74 8.36
CA GLN A 74 15.72 1.72 8.39
C GLN A 74 16.30 1.47 7.00
N HIS A 75 17.20 2.34 6.55
CA HIS A 75 17.79 2.36 5.21
C HIS A 75 16.83 2.71 4.07
N ALA A 76 15.59 3.08 4.36
CA ALA A 76 14.68 3.60 3.34
C ALA A 76 15.16 4.95 2.82
N ILE A 77 14.79 5.27 1.59
CA ILE A 77 15.05 6.59 1.01
C ILE A 77 13.99 7.55 1.57
N GLU A 78 14.46 8.68 2.08
CA GLU A 78 13.60 9.77 2.50
C GLU A 78 13.60 10.86 1.43
N LYS A 79 12.42 11.25 0.96
CA LYS A 79 12.27 12.28 -0.07
C LYS A 79 10.99 13.07 0.10
N ASP A 80 11.07 14.37 -0.12
CA ASP A 80 9.90 15.25 -0.07
C ASP A 80 9.07 15.12 -1.35
N TYR A 81 7.77 14.88 -1.18
CA TYR A 81 6.79 14.90 -2.24
C TYR A 81 5.54 15.66 -1.80
N HIS A 82 5.00 16.45 -2.72
CA HIS A 82 3.65 16.97 -2.57
C HIS A 82 2.67 15.99 -3.24
N GLU A 83 1.95 15.27 -2.42
CA GLU A 83 0.91 14.34 -2.85
C GLU A 83 -0.47 14.98 -2.63
N THR A 84 -1.19 15.22 -3.73
CA THR A 84 -2.54 15.80 -3.64
C THR A 84 -3.47 14.95 -2.79
N ASN A 85 -4.35 15.61 -2.05
CA ASN A 85 -5.28 14.97 -1.14
C ASN A 85 -4.62 14.17 0.02
N THR A 86 -3.38 14.53 0.36
CA THR A 86 -2.68 14.06 1.56
C THR A 86 -2.42 15.21 2.52
N TYR A 87 -1.87 14.92 3.69
CA TYR A 87 -1.53 15.92 4.70
C TYR A 87 -0.10 16.46 4.57
N ASP A 88 0.55 16.27 3.43
CA ASP A 88 1.93 16.74 3.16
C ASP A 88 2.95 16.41 4.26
N VAL A 89 2.79 15.25 4.89
CA VAL A 89 3.78 14.75 5.82
C VAL A 89 5.05 14.42 5.05
N ASN A 90 6.13 15.12 5.32
CA ASN A 90 7.42 14.97 4.65
C ASN A 90 8.56 14.89 5.68
N PRO A 91 9.68 14.23 5.37
CA PRO A 91 9.87 13.44 4.15
C PRO A 91 8.99 12.19 4.09
N LYS A 92 8.68 11.72 2.88
CA LYS A 92 8.10 10.39 2.67
C LYS A 92 9.17 9.34 2.87
N ILE A 93 8.83 8.25 3.56
CA ILE A 93 9.72 7.10 3.78
C ILE A 93 9.40 6.06 2.70
N LEU A 94 10.30 5.88 1.74
CA LEU A 94 10.06 5.11 0.52
C LEU A 94 10.64 3.70 0.62
N ALA A 95 9.80 2.69 0.54
CA ALA A 95 10.23 1.30 0.55
C ALA A 95 10.88 0.90 -0.78
N VAL A 96 10.24 1.23 -1.90
CA VAL A 96 10.73 0.99 -3.25
C VAL A 96 10.64 2.29 -4.06
N LEU A 97 11.78 2.87 -4.40
CA LEU A 97 11.86 4.04 -5.28
C LEU A 97 12.41 3.63 -6.65
N LEU A 98 11.59 3.84 -7.69
CA LEU A 98 12.01 3.84 -9.07
C LEU A 98 12.17 5.30 -9.51
N GLU A 99 13.39 5.75 -9.74
CA GLU A 99 13.67 7.11 -10.13
C GLU A 99 14.45 7.14 -11.43
N GLN A 100 13.88 7.85 -12.43
CA GLN A 100 14.45 8.02 -13.77
C GLN A 100 14.79 6.67 -14.45
N ILE A 101 13.91 5.69 -14.29
CA ILE A 101 14.07 4.35 -14.85
C ILE A 101 13.14 4.18 -16.05
N ASN A 102 13.67 3.55 -17.10
CA ASN A 102 12.90 3.20 -18.28
C ASN A 102 12.95 1.68 -18.50
N ASP A 103 11.84 1.15 -19.05
CA ASP A 103 11.77 -0.23 -19.53
C ASP A 103 12.11 -1.27 -18.44
N LEU A 104 11.37 -1.25 -17.32
CA LEU A 104 11.55 -2.19 -16.21
C LEU A 104 10.23 -2.88 -15.87
N THR A 105 10.29 -4.19 -15.69
CA THR A 105 9.22 -4.96 -15.05
C THR A 105 9.64 -5.37 -13.66
N ILE A 106 8.79 -5.12 -12.65
CA ILE A 106 8.89 -5.71 -11.32
C ILE A 106 7.82 -6.81 -11.22
N ASP A 107 8.25 -8.05 -11.10
CA ASP A 107 7.40 -9.22 -10.97
C ASP A 107 7.52 -9.82 -9.56
N GLY A 108 6.48 -9.62 -8.76
CA GLY A 108 6.41 -10.18 -7.41
C GLY A 108 6.15 -11.68 -7.38
N ASN A 109 5.76 -12.30 -8.52
CA ASN A 109 5.53 -13.74 -8.62
C ASN A 109 4.56 -14.30 -7.55
N GLY A 110 3.56 -13.51 -7.16
CA GLY A 110 2.61 -13.85 -6.10
C GLY A 110 3.15 -13.66 -4.68
N SER A 111 4.13 -12.79 -4.50
CA SER A 111 4.71 -12.47 -3.19
C SER A 111 3.89 -11.43 -2.43
N GLU A 112 4.12 -11.39 -1.12
CA GLU A 112 3.54 -10.44 -0.19
C GLU A 112 4.60 -9.45 0.28
N PHE A 113 4.34 -8.15 0.11
CA PHE A 113 5.21 -7.08 0.56
C PHE A 113 4.59 -6.42 1.79
N ILE A 114 5.24 -6.61 2.94
CA ILE A 114 4.73 -6.19 4.24
C ILE A 114 5.50 -4.97 4.74
N MET A 115 4.79 -3.88 4.92
CA MET A 115 5.34 -2.62 5.42
C MET A 115 5.30 -2.58 6.94
N HIS A 116 6.38 -2.12 7.54
CA HIS A 116 6.52 -1.91 8.97
C HIS A 116 6.56 -0.40 9.27
N GLY A 117 5.50 0.06 9.92
CA GLY A 117 5.31 1.48 10.19
C GLY A 117 4.72 2.28 9.01
N ARG A 118 4.89 3.60 9.04
CA ARG A 118 4.35 4.50 8.02
C ARG A 118 5.34 4.64 6.87
N MET A 119 5.20 3.77 5.88
CA MET A 119 6.05 3.74 4.70
C MET A 119 5.21 3.79 3.42
N GLN A 120 5.71 4.48 2.41
CA GLN A 120 5.16 4.49 1.06
C GLN A 120 5.74 3.29 0.28
N PRO A 121 4.90 2.30 -0.10
CA PRO A 121 5.40 1.06 -0.66
C PRO A 121 6.12 1.23 -1.99
N PHE A 122 5.48 1.90 -2.97
CA PHE A 122 6.07 2.12 -4.29
C PHE A 122 5.98 3.58 -4.70
N THR A 123 7.10 4.10 -5.20
CA THR A 123 7.19 5.43 -5.81
C THR A 123 7.87 5.32 -7.17
N LEU A 124 7.17 5.77 -8.21
CA LEU A 124 7.68 5.90 -9.57
C LEU A 124 7.86 7.39 -9.86
N ASP A 125 9.10 7.83 -10.05
CA ASP A 125 9.44 9.23 -10.25
C ASP A 125 10.20 9.41 -11.58
N HIS A 126 9.62 10.15 -12.52
CA HIS A 126 10.17 10.38 -13.87
C HIS A 126 10.51 9.08 -14.62
N CYS A 127 9.64 8.08 -14.52
CA CYS A 127 9.80 6.76 -15.14
C CYS A 127 9.03 6.65 -16.47
N ARG A 128 9.45 5.70 -17.31
CA ARG A 128 8.75 5.34 -18.53
C ARG A 128 8.73 3.83 -18.76
N ASN A 129 7.59 3.31 -19.24
CA ASN A 129 7.39 1.90 -19.59
C ASN A 129 7.73 0.97 -18.41
N ILE A 130 7.05 1.19 -17.30
CA ILE A 130 7.20 0.39 -16.08
C ILE A 130 6.01 -0.55 -15.93
N THR A 131 6.28 -1.80 -15.64
CA THR A 131 5.24 -2.77 -15.27
C THR A 131 5.47 -3.24 -13.83
N LEU A 132 4.46 -3.08 -12.98
CA LEU A 132 4.40 -3.66 -11.63
C LEU A 132 3.37 -4.79 -11.65
N LYS A 133 3.76 -6.01 -11.29
CA LYS A 133 2.83 -7.13 -11.38
C LYS A 133 3.01 -8.22 -10.34
N ASN A 134 1.92 -8.98 -10.13
CA ASN A 134 1.88 -10.23 -9.36
C ASN A 134 2.34 -10.10 -7.92
N PHE A 135 1.82 -9.14 -7.15
CA PHE A 135 2.12 -9.02 -5.72
C PHE A 135 0.95 -8.42 -4.94
N SER A 136 1.02 -8.58 -3.63
CA SER A 136 0.21 -7.82 -2.69
C SER A 136 1.08 -6.94 -1.80
N VAL A 137 0.48 -5.85 -1.31
CA VAL A 137 1.06 -4.95 -0.32
C VAL A 137 0.14 -4.90 0.89
N ASP A 138 0.72 -5.05 2.07
CA ASP A 138 0.01 -4.93 3.33
C ASP A 138 0.93 -4.34 4.42
N TRP A 139 0.39 -4.13 5.61
CA TRP A 139 1.13 -3.66 6.79
C TRP A 139 1.08 -4.70 7.90
N GLU A 140 2.19 -4.90 8.60
CA GLU A 140 2.24 -5.79 9.77
C GLU A 140 1.25 -5.34 10.85
N ILE A 141 1.22 -4.05 11.13
CA ILE A 141 0.19 -3.40 11.93
C ILE A 141 -0.56 -2.43 11.03
N PRO A 142 -1.81 -2.72 10.69
CA PRO A 142 -2.59 -1.91 9.75
C PRO A 142 -2.71 -0.44 10.16
N LEU A 143 -2.70 0.44 9.16
CA LEU A 143 -2.85 1.89 9.35
C LEU A 143 -4.32 2.32 9.49
N THR A 144 -5.25 1.37 9.40
CA THR A 144 -6.66 1.51 9.75
C THR A 144 -7.06 0.28 10.53
N ALA A 145 -7.90 0.44 11.56
CA ALA A 145 -8.38 -0.68 12.35
C ALA A 145 -9.81 -1.06 11.97
N GLN A 146 -10.24 -2.23 12.42
CA GLN A 146 -11.61 -2.69 12.26
C GLN A 146 -12.16 -3.15 13.62
N GLY A 147 -13.49 -3.17 13.71
CA GLY A 147 -14.18 -3.68 14.88
C GLY A 147 -15.64 -3.97 14.57
N ILE A 148 -16.28 -4.74 15.43
CA ILE A 148 -17.66 -5.13 15.29
C ILE A 148 -18.48 -4.46 16.39
N VAL A 149 -19.59 -3.85 16.02
CA VAL A 149 -20.55 -3.28 16.98
C VAL A 149 -21.21 -4.40 17.76
N THR A 150 -21.03 -4.42 19.06
CA THR A 150 -21.70 -5.37 19.96
C THR A 150 -22.94 -4.76 20.60
N GLN A 151 -22.90 -3.47 20.89
CA GLN A 151 -24.03 -2.73 21.45
C GLN A 151 -24.02 -1.27 21.00
N SER A 152 -25.21 -0.73 20.79
CA SER A 152 -25.41 0.67 20.40
C SER A 152 -26.64 1.23 21.10
N THR A 153 -26.49 2.38 21.75
CA THR A 153 -27.55 3.08 22.48
C THR A 153 -27.44 4.59 22.25
N SER A 154 -28.43 5.36 22.70
CA SER A 154 -28.38 6.82 22.63
C SER A 154 -27.25 7.48 23.44
N GLY A 155 -26.46 6.74 24.22
CA GLY A 155 -25.40 7.27 25.07
C GLY A 155 -24.03 6.69 24.83
N TYR A 156 -23.95 5.53 24.18
CA TYR A 156 -22.69 4.88 23.91
C TYR A 156 -22.77 3.84 22.79
N LEU A 157 -21.60 3.51 22.28
CA LEU A 157 -21.33 2.47 21.30
C LEU A 157 -20.28 1.52 21.88
N GLU A 158 -20.54 0.21 21.88
CA GLU A 158 -19.54 -0.81 22.20
C GLU A 158 -19.05 -1.48 20.93
N ILE A 159 -17.72 -1.60 20.84
CA ILE A 159 -17.01 -2.14 19.67
C ILE A 159 -16.06 -3.23 20.17
N GLU A 160 -16.17 -4.40 19.61
CA GLU A 160 -15.18 -5.45 19.77
C GLU A 160 -14.06 -5.26 18.75
N ILE A 161 -12.81 -5.22 19.23
CA ILE A 161 -11.61 -4.96 18.42
C ILE A 161 -10.59 -6.08 18.75
N ASP A 162 -10.06 -6.72 17.71
CA ASP A 162 -8.91 -7.63 17.89
C ASP A 162 -7.65 -6.83 18.22
N SER A 163 -7.28 -6.81 19.48
CA SER A 163 -6.11 -6.08 19.97
C SER A 163 -4.76 -6.67 19.52
N HIS A 164 -4.73 -7.90 19.01
CA HIS A 164 -3.52 -8.49 18.42
C HIS A 164 -3.27 -7.94 17.04
N GLN A 165 -4.32 -7.81 16.22
CA GLN A 165 -4.22 -7.26 14.88
C GLN A 165 -4.19 -5.72 14.88
N TYR A 166 -4.96 -5.10 15.80
CA TYR A 166 -5.06 -3.64 15.93
C TYR A 166 -4.70 -3.21 17.35
N PRO A 167 -3.42 -3.18 17.71
CA PRO A 167 -2.99 -2.78 19.05
C PRO A 167 -3.46 -1.36 19.37
N TYR A 168 -3.98 -1.16 20.57
CA TYR A 168 -4.46 0.13 21.03
C TYR A 168 -4.15 0.36 22.52
N ILE A 169 -4.24 1.63 22.90
CA ILE A 169 -4.27 2.09 24.28
C ILE A 169 -5.42 3.09 24.46
N ILE A 170 -5.87 3.30 25.69
CA ILE A 170 -6.74 4.42 26.01
C ILE A 170 -5.90 5.49 26.69
N GLU A 171 -5.68 6.59 26.00
CA GLU A 171 -4.87 7.72 26.44
C GLU A 171 -5.73 8.98 26.48
N ASN A 172 -5.81 9.66 27.62
CA ASN A 172 -6.66 10.84 27.82
C ASN A 172 -8.13 10.62 27.37
N LYS A 173 -8.68 9.46 27.70
CA LYS A 173 -10.01 9.00 27.29
C LYS A 173 -10.21 8.87 25.77
N ARG A 174 -9.14 8.80 24.99
CA ARG A 174 -9.18 8.59 23.55
C ARG A 174 -8.73 7.17 23.23
N LEU A 175 -9.46 6.51 22.34
CA LEU A 175 -9.02 5.26 21.74
C LEU A 175 -7.87 5.60 20.78
N THR A 176 -6.66 5.16 21.10
CA THR A 176 -5.44 5.46 20.36
C THR A 176 -4.80 4.16 19.90
N PHE A 177 -4.73 3.97 18.61
CA PHE A 177 -4.06 2.84 18.00
C PHE A 177 -2.55 3.05 18.00
N VAL A 178 -1.81 1.96 18.15
CA VAL A 178 -0.35 1.97 18.29
C VAL A 178 0.25 0.99 17.30
N GLY A 179 1.28 1.40 16.62
CA GLY A 179 2.05 0.54 15.72
C GLY A 179 3.53 0.85 15.79
N GLU A 180 4.27 0.29 14.85
CA GLU A 180 5.71 0.44 14.75
C GLU A 180 6.10 1.89 14.45
N GLY A 181 6.54 2.59 15.49
CA GLY A 181 6.98 3.99 15.39
C GLY A 181 5.86 5.03 15.27
N TRP A 182 4.58 4.66 15.50
CA TRP A 182 3.48 5.60 15.43
C TRP A 182 2.40 5.36 16.50
N LYS A 183 1.69 6.42 16.84
CA LYS A 183 0.43 6.42 17.59
C LYS A 183 -0.57 7.30 16.88
N SER A 184 -1.84 6.92 16.86
CA SER A 184 -2.88 7.72 16.23
C SER A 184 -4.26 7.48 16.85
N SER A 185 -4.91 8.55 17.30
CA SER A 185 -6.23 8.43 17.93
C SER A 185 -7.33 8.28 16.88
N LEU A 186 -8.35 7.50 17.20
CA LEU A 186 -9.55 7.35 16.39
C LEU A 186 -10.20 8.73 16.16
N TRP A 187 -10.48 9.06 14.89
CA TRP A 187 -11.09 10.33 14.52
C TRP A 187 -12.28 10.19 13.55
N ALA A 188 -12.41 9.06 12.83
CA ALA A 188 -13.53 8.81 11.94
C ALA A 188 -13.87 7.32 11.86
N ILE A 189 -15.10 7.01 11.51
CA ILE A 189 -15.62 5.65 11.39
C ILE A 189 -16.40 5.55 10.09
N MET A 190 -16.15 4.47 9.33
CA MET A 190 -16.99 4.06 8.20
C MET A 190 -17.73 2.79 8.59
N GLN A 191 -18.98 2.67 8.19
CA GLN A 191 -19.83 1.52 8.48
C GLN A 191 -19.93 0.62 7.26
N PHE A 192 -19.74 -0.67 7.46
CA PHE A 192 -19.85 -1.69 6.43
C PHE A 192 -20.91 -2.71 6.81
N ASP A 193 -21.64 -3.13 5.84
CA ASP A 193 -22.57 -4.26 5.96
C ASP A 193 -21.75 -5.56 6.11
N PRO A 194 -22.01 -6.38 7.13
CA PRO A 194 -21.23 -7.59 7.40
C PRO A 194 -21.40 -8.68 6.32
N ASP A 195 -22.53 -8.72 5.63
CA ASP A 195 -22.83 -9.77 4.65
C ASP A 195 -22.33 -9.41 3.24
N THR A 196 -22.52 -8.16 2.85
CA THR A 196 -22.15 -7.69 1.50
C THR A 196 -20.78 -7.05 1.43
N HIS A 197 -20.20 -6.68 2.57
CA HIS A 197 -18.92 -5.95 2.71
C HIS A 197 -18.91 -4.59 2.01
N LEU A 198 -20.07 -4.03 1.76
CA LEU A 198 -20.23 -2.71 1.15
C LEU A 198 -20.41 -1.64 2.22
N VAL A 199 -19.98 -0.42 1.91
CA VAL A 199 -20.23 0.75 2.75
C VAL A 199 -21.75 0.96 2.87
N LEU A 200 -22.24 1.09 4.10
CA LEU A 200 -23.65 1.35 4.35
C LEU A 200 -24.05 2.73 3.82
N PRO A 201 -25.20 2.84 3.12
CA PRO A 201 -25.66 4.11 2.58
C PRO A 201 -25.86 5.18 3.66
N ASN A 202 -25.55 6.42 3.35
CA ASN A 202 -25.73 7.59 4.21
C ASN A 202 -24.94 7.58 5.54
N THR A 203 -23.95 6.71 5.70
CA THR A 203 -23.16 6.65 6.94
C THR A 203 -21.94 7.57 6.90
N GLY A 204 -21.42 7.86 5.72
CA GLY A 204 -20.29 8.77 5.53
C GLY A 204 -19.02 8.36 6.24
N ASP A 205 -18.00 9.17 6.09
CA ASP A 205 -16.70 9.06 6.79
C ASP A 205 -16.75 9.94 8.05
N ASN A 206 -17.65 9.62 8.96
CA ASN A 206 -17.97 10.50 10.07
C ASN A 206 -18.11 9.71 11.37
N LEU A 207 -17.48 10.21 12.42
CA LEU A 207 -17.68 9.65 13.76
C LEU A 207 -19.05 10.02 14.33
N GLY A 208 -19.77 10.96 13.70
CA GLY A 208 -21.01 11.51 14.26
C GLY A 208 -20.81 12.28 15.57
N TRP A 209 -19.78 11.91 16.32
CA TRP A 209 -19.39 12.49 17.61
C TRP A 209 -17.99 13.07 17.48
N ARG A 210 -17.87 14.34 17.38
CA ARG A 210 -16.56 15.01 17.37
C ARG A 210 -15.81 14.87 18.71
N SER A 211 -16.53 14.51 19.78
CA SER A 211 -15.95 14.22 21.09
C SER A 211 -16.54 12.93 21.63
N TYR A 212 -15.71 12.01 22.07
CA TYR A 212 -16.09 10.79 22.75
C TYR A 212 -15.13 10.53 23.93
N ASP A 213 -15.62 9.83 24.94
CA ASP A 213 -14.79 9.23 25.99
C ASP A 213 -14.72 7.73 25.74
N ALA A 214 -13.51 7.20 25.56
CA ALA A 214 -13.26 5.77 25.41
C ALA A 214 -12.98 5.14 26.78
N THR A 215 -13.54 3.96 26.99
CA THR A 215 -13.21 3.08 28.14
C THR A 215 -13.13 1.64 27.67
N GLU A 216 -12.19 0.88 28.18
CA GLU A 216 -12.15 -0.56 27.97
C GLU A 216 -13.04 -1.26 28.99
N VAL A 217 -14.09 -1.93 28.52
CA VAL A 217 -15.05 -2.66 29.36
C VAL A 217 -14.46 -4.01 29.79
N LYS A 218 -13.81 -4.68 28.86
CA LYS A 218 -12.99 -5.89 29.06
C LYS A 218 -11.97 -5.94 27.91
N PRO A 219 -10.91 -6.75 27.99
CA PRO A 219 -9.92 -6.85 26.92
C PRO A 219 -10.58 -7.02 25.54
N GLY A 220 -10.28 -6.11 24.62
CA GLY A 220 -10.84 -6.09 23.27
C GLY A 220 -12.23 -5.46 23.11
N LEU A 221 -12.97 -5.17 24.20
CA LEU A 221 -14.28 -4.52 24.13
C LEU A 221 -14.19 -3.07 24.59
N ILE A 222 -14.32 -2.15 23.64
CA ILE A 222 -14.20 -0.72 23.88
C ILE A 222 -15.58 -0.07 23.85
N ARG A 223 -15.88 0.71 24.88
CA ARG A 223 -17.04 1.59 24.91
C ARG A 223 -16.64 3.02 24.56
N LEU A 224 -17.28 3.57 23.54
CA LEU A 224 -17.21 4.99 23.21
C LEU A 224 -18.49 5.65 23.72
N SER A 225 -18.35 6.58 24.65
CA SER A 225 -19.46 7.33 25.24
C SER A 225 -19.51 8.74 24.68
N ASP A 226 -20.70 9.27 24.49
CA ASP A 226 -20.93 10.67 24.06
C ASP A 226 -21.16 11.58 25.28
N PRO A 227 -20.12 12.26 25.79
CA PRO A 227 -20.26 13.12 26.96
C PRO A 227 -21.11 14.36 26.72
N LYS A 228 -21.32 14.76 25.46
CA LYS A 228 -22.08 15.97 25.09
C LYS A 228 -23.48 15.67 24.60
N LYS A 229 -23.83 14.39 24.45
CA LYS A 229 -25.11 13.95 23.88
C LYS A 229 -25.41 14.56 22.49
N GLU A 230 -24.36 14.72 21.69
CA GLU A 230 -24.44 15.27 20.32
C GLU A 230 -24.74 14.20 19.26
N ALA A 231 -24.83 12.93 19.69
CA ALA A 231 -24.88 11.76 18.81
C ALA A 231 -26.29 11.35 18.37
N ASP A 232 -27.25 12.25 18.28
CA ASP A 232 -28.64 11.94 17.96
C ASP A 232 -28.90 11.15 16.66
N LYS A 233 -27.84 10.84 15.90
CA LYS A 233 -27.97 10.27 14.54
C LYS A 233 -27.01 9.16 14.19
N PHE A 234 -26.11 8.74 15.07
CA PHE A 234 -25.09 7.75 14.73
C PHE A 234 -25.15 6.54 15.64
N PHE A 235 -26.04 5.62 15.30
CA PHE A 235 -26.22 4.37 16.04
C PHE A 235 -26.14 3.17 15.08
N PRO A 236 -24.92 2.72 14.73
CA PRO A 236 -24.78 1.52 13.91
C PRO A 236 -25.40 0.33 14.64
N ALA A 237 -26.12 -0.53 13.92
CA ALA A 237 -26.74 -1.72 14.49
C ALA A 237 -25.67 -2.70 15.02
N PRO A 238 -25.96 -3.49 16.07
CA PRO A 238 -25.10 -4.61 16.44
C PRO A 238 -24.85 -5.52 15.24
N GLY A 239 -23.60 -6.00 15.11
CA GLY A 239 -23.14 -6.76 13.95
C GLY A 239 -22.53 -5.91 12.84
N THR A 240 -22.78 -4.59 12.80
CA THR A 240 -22.14 -3.70 11.81
C THR A 240 -20.61 -3.75 11.96
N VAL A 241 -19.92 -3.91 10.85
CA VAL A 241 -18.46 -3.80 10.81
C VAL A 241 -18.06 -2.34 10.66
N LEU A 242 -17.16 -1.89 11.52
CA LEU A 242 -16.65 -0.53 11.51
C LEU A 242 -15.19 -0.53 11.02
N VAL A 243 -14.89 0.29 10.03
CA VAL A 243 -13.53 0.69 9.73
C VAL A 243 -13.21 1.91 10.58
N LEU A 244 -12.27 1.73 11.49
CA LEU A 244 -11.87 2.71 12.51
C LEU A 244 -10.67 3.50 11.97
N ARG A 245 -10.92 4.70 11.49
CA ARG A 245 -9.88 5.55 10.91
C ARG A 245 -9.16 6.33 12.01
N HIS A 246 -7.88 6.06 12.13
CA HIS A 246 -7.00 6.70 13.09
C HIS A 246 -5.79 7.35 12.42
N SER A 247 -5.29 6.83 11.30
CA SER A 247 -4.21 7.48 10.58
C SER A 247 -4.72 8.60 9.68
N THR A 248 -3.87 9.53 9.40
CA THR A 248 -4.07 10.58 8.40
C THR A 248 -3.64 10.06 7.03
N ARG A 249 -4.01 10.77 5.96
CA ARG A 249 -3.58 10.44 4.60
C ARG A 249 -2.14 10.90 4.39
N ASP A 250 -1.17 10.15 4.92
CA ASP A 250 0.23 10.57 4.92
C ASP A 250 0.93 10.26 3.60
N HIS A 251 0.51 9.19 2.90
CA HIS A 251 1.09 8.75 1.63
C HIS A 251 0.12 7.85 0.85
N ALA A 252 0.42 7.64 -0.43
CA ALA A 252 -0.24 6.64 -1.26
C ALA A 252 0.38 5.23 -1.07
N GLY A 253 -0.37 4.18 -1.43
CA GLY A 253 0.17 2.82 -1.55
C GLY A 253 1.11 2.70 -2.77
N ILE A 254 0.71 3.26 -3.92
CA ILE A 254 1.57 3.42 -5.09
C ILE A 254 1.47 4.86 -5.56
N PHE A 255 2.60 5.56 -5.63
CA PHE A 255 2.69 6.92 -6.15
C PHE A 255 3.38 6.94 -7.50
N ILE A 256 2.72 7.49 -8.52
CA ILE A 256 3.20 7.59 -9.89
C ILE A 256 3.32 9.08 -10.25
N TYR A 257 4.55 9.58 -10.32
CA TYR A 257 4.87 10.99 -10.44
C TYR A 257 5.70 11.27 -11.69
N HIS A 258 5.26 12.22 -12.51
CA HIS A 258 5.92 12.59 -13.78
C HIS A 258 6.31 11.39 -14.67
N SER A 259 5.51 10.32 -14.64
CA SER A 259 5.81 9.05 -15.30
C SER A 259 4.83 8.76 -16.44
N MET A 260 5.22 7.89 -17.37
CA MET A 260 4.35 7.52 -18.48
C MET A 260 4.49 6.05 -18.86
N ASP A 261 3.44 5.52 -19.49
CA ASP A 261 3.39 4.13 -19.96
C ASP A 261 3.58 3.14 -18.78
N THR A 262 2.82 3.36 -17.68
CA THR A 262 2.89 2.51 -16.48
C THR A 262 1.76 1.49 -16.51
N LYS A 263 2.07 0.24 -16.20
CA LYS A 263 1.11 -0.86 -16.10
C LYS A 263 1.14 -1.47 -14.72
N LEU A 264 -0.04 -1.68 -14.15
CA LEU A 264 -0.24 -2.46 -12.93
C LEU A 264 -1.09 -3.69 -13.29
N GLU A 265 -0.58 -4.89 -12.99
CA GLU A 265 -1.22 -6.15 -13.39
C GLU A 265 -1.24 -7.13 -12.22
N ASN A 266 -2.43 -7.63 -11.82
CA ASN A 266 -2.58 -8.54 -10.69
C ASN A 266 -1.88 -8.02 -9.42
N VAL A 267 -2.32 -6.83 -8.95
CA VAL A 267 -1.79 -6.16 -7.75
C VAL A 267 -2.90 -5.97 -6.74
N LYS A 268 -2.64 -6.32 -5.48
CA LYS A 268 -3.56 -6.09 -4.36
C LYS A 268 -2.93 -5.17 -3.33
N LEU A 269 -3.67 -4.15 -2.92
CA LEU A 269 -3.28 -3.23 -1.87
C LEU A 269 -4.25 -3.33 -0.71
N PHE A 270 -3.73 -3.66 0.46
CA PHE A 270 -4.49 -3.74 1.70
C PHE A 270 -4.09 -2.59 2.64
N HIS A 271 -5.00 -2.14 3.49
CA HIS A 271 -4.78 -1.19 4.61
C HIS A 271 -3.94 0.07 4.26
N THR A 272 -4.06 0.56 3.04
CA THR A 272 -3.33 1.77 2.62
C THR A 272 -3.65 2.99 3.47
N CYS A 273 -2.71 3.91 3.61
CA CYS A 273 -2.84 5.13 4.43
C CYS A 273 -3.73 6.20 3.78
N GLY A 274 -4.92 5.81 3.32
CA GLY A 274 -5.96 6.70 2.81
C GLY A 274 -6.03 6.82 1.29
N LEU A 275 -4.95 6.64 0.55
CA LEU A 275 -4.91 6.59 -0.92
C LEU A 275 -4.28 5.27 -1.37
N GLY A 276 -5.00 4.49 -2.18
CA GLY A 276 -4.45 3.28 -2.76
C GLY A 276 -3.40 3.59 -3.82
N ILE A 277 -3.80 4.24 -4.89
CA ILE A 277 -2.92 4.63 -5.99
C ILE A 277 -3.14 6.10 -6.29
N LEU A 278 -2.07 6.86 -6.34
CA LEU A 278 -2.06 8.27 -6.72
C LEU A 278 -1.18 8.49 -7.94
N SER A 279 -1.70 9.17 -8.94
CA SER A 279 -0.94 9.54 -10.12
C SER A 279 -0.99 11.03 -10.34
N GLN A 280 0.17 11.67 -10.44
CA GLN A 280 0.30 13.11 -10.68
C GLN A 280 1.25 13.38 -11.84
N TYR A 281 0.88 14.31 -12.72
CA TYR A 281 1.66 14.72 -13.89
C TYR A 281 2.08 13.55 -14.79
N SER A 282 1.31 12.47 -14.79
CA SER A 282 1.61 11.22 -15.48
C SER A 282 0.55 10.90 -16.53
N LYS A 283 0.85 9.99 -17.45
CA LYS A 283 -0.06 9.61 -18.53
C LYS A 283 0.13 8.16 -18.96
N ASN A 284 -0.90 7.60 -19.64
CA ASN A 284 -0.91 6.24 -20.16
C ASN A 284 -0.70 5.22 -19.02
N ILE A 285 -1.55 5.29 -17.98
CA ILE A 285 -1.52 4.35 -16.87
C ILE A 285 -2.63 3.33 -17.10
N SER A 286 -2.30 2.07 -17.08
CA SER A 286 -3.26 0.97 -17.24
C SER A 286 -3.30 0.06 -16.03
N PHE A 287 -4.49 -0.41 -15.73
CA PHE A 287 -4.78 -1.30 -14.61
C PHE A 287 -5.44 -2.58 -15.16
N ASN A 288 -4.92 -3.71 -14.77
CA ASN A 288 -5.50 -5.02 -15.07
C ASN A 288 -5.47 -5.88 -13.81
N ASP A 289 -6.62 -6.29 -13.31
CA ASP A 289 -6.76 -7.05 -12.06
C ASP A 289 -6.05 -6.37 -10.87
N VAL A 290 -6.41 -5.09 -10.62
CA VAL A 290 -5.88 -4.31 -9.51
C VAL A 290 -6.96 -4.07 -8.47
N HIS A 291 -6.70 -4.43 -7.23
CA HIS A 291 -7.65 -4.36 -6.14
C HIS A 291 -7.10 -3.51 -4.99
N ILE A 292 -7.90 -2.59 -4.49
CA ILE A 292 -7.65 -1.84 -3.25
C ILE A 292 -8.79 -2.23 -2.32
N ILE A 293 -8.53 -3.15 -1.42
CA ILE A 293 -9.56 -3.82 -0.62
C ILE A 293 -9.12 -3.94 0.83
N PRO A 294 -10.04 -4.03 1.79
CA PRO A 294 -9.73 -4.45 3.14
C PRO A 294 -9.11 -5.87 3.13
N ASN A 295 -8.16 -6.13 4.01
CA ASN A 295 -7.70 -7.50 4.20
C ASN A 295 -8.84 -8.29 4.89
N THR A 296 -9.12 -9.46 4.36
CA THR A 296 -10.31 -10.26 4.66
C THR A 296 -10.32 -10.92 6.04
N CYS A 297 -9.24 -10.85 6.80
CA CYS A 297 -9.11 -11.55 8.08
C CYS A 297 -10.18 -11.22 9.12
N LEU A 298 -10.81 -10.04 9.13
CA LEU A 298 -11.87 -9.73 10.09
C LEU A 298 -13.29 -9.90 9.56
N LEU A 299 -13.48 -9.72 8.26
CA LEU A 299 -14.80 -9.90 7.65
C LEU A 299 -15.15 -11.39 7.38
N TYR A 300 -14.21 -12.33 7.63
CA TYR A 300 -14.36 -13.77 7.36
C TYR A 300 -14.14 -14.68 8.57
N THR A 301 -13.94 -14.16 9.78
CA THR A 301 -13.65 -15.00 10.95
C THR A 301 -14.86 -15.75 11.51
N SER A 302 -16.07 -15.61 10.96
CA SER A 302 -17.21 -16.44 11.37
C SER A 302 -17.15 -17.87 10.85
N ASP A 303 -16.51 -18.13 9.72
CA ASP A 303 -16.50 -19.48 9.12
C ASP A 303 -15.30 -20.34 9.54
N ALA A 304 -14.15 -19.74 9.85
CA ALA A 304 -12.96 -20.51 10.24
C ALA A 304 -13.04 -21.12 11.65
N ALA A 305 -13.90 -20.59 12.53
CA ALA A 305 -14.06 -21.13 13.88
C ALA A 305 -14.97 -22.36 13.95
N ASP A 306 -15.84 -22.57 12.96
CA ASP A 306 -16.75 -23.72 12.92
C ASP A 306 -16.11 -24.94 12.26
N GLU A 307 -15.18 -24.79 11.34
CA GLU A 307 -14.44 -25.91 10.73
C GLU A 307 -13.42 -26.56 11.69
N ALA A 308 -12.93 -25.83 12.71
CA ALA A 308 -12.02 -26.37 13.70
C ALA A 308 -12.71 -27.12 14.84
N ARG A 309 -14.04 -27.24 14.84
CA ARG A 309 -14.85 -27.94 15.86
C ARG A 309 -15.64 -29.14 15.33
N SER A 310 -15.49 -29.52 14.08
CA SER A 310 -16.09 -30.72 13.49
C SER A 310 -15.12 -31.89 13.38
#